data_8ae90dc366267779d5fdbe4803241bf6
#
_entry.id   8ae90dc366267779d5fdbe4803241bf6
#
_cell.length_a   1.000
_cell.length_b   1.000
_cell.length_c   1.000
_cell.angle_alpha   90.00
_cell.angle_beta   90.00
_cell.angle_gamma   90.00
#
_symmetry.space_group_name_H-M   'P 1'
#
loop_
_entity.id
_entity.type
_entity.pdbx_description
1 polymer ?
#
loop_
_entity_poly.entity_id
_entity_poly.type
_entity_poly.pdbx_seq_one_letter_code
_entity_poly.pdbx_strand_id
1 'polypeptide(L)'
;MSSGQPMHPGLHPLDDRLVRRLVAGQFPQWTGLPVERFPSGGTVNAMYRLGDDMVVRLPLVKDGAGDVLAEREWLPRLSPLLPTAVPEVLGAGEPAEGYPWPWSVYRWLPGEVPVAGALTEPGLLARDLAGFVAAMRGITLPGAPGAHRGGPLATLDAATRAAIGELRGLPQEGIDCDAVAAVWQDALRAPDRDGPPVWLHADLMPGNLLVDGGRLSSVIDFGCMGVGDPACDLFPAWNLLPADAREVFREALGVDDAAWRRGRGRTLSQALIALPYYRETNPAMAGNARHVIRAVLAEDD
;
A
#
# COMPACT_ATOMS: atom_id res chain seq x y z
N MET A 1 5.91 -19.42 24.00
CA MET A 1 6.94 -18.79 23.16
C MET A 1 6.77 -19.40 21.79
N SER A 2 5.97 -18.79 20.94
CA SER A 2 5.76 -19.29 19.55
C SER A 2 6.88 -18.72 18.69
N SER A 3 7.78 -19.58 18.24
CA SER A 3 8.79 -19.25 17.23
C SER A 3 8.07 -19.18 15.87
N GLY A 4 7.45 -18.01 15.58
CA GLY A 4 6.90 -17.76 14.27
C GLY A 4 8.01 -17.82 13.23
N GLN A 5 7.80 -18.58 12.16
CA GLN A 5 8.68 -18.53 10.99
C GLN A 5 8.76 -17.09 10.49
N PRO A 6 9.95 -16.61 10.11
CA PRO A 6 10.08 -15.25 9.56
C PRO A 6 9.25 -15.13 8.29
N MET A 7 8.50 -14.02 8.17
CA MET A 7 7.56 -13.74 7.06
C MET A 7 8.22 -13.75 5.68
N HIS A 8 9.52 -13.44 5.62
CA HIS A 8 10.33 -13.52 4.40
C HIS A 8 11.67 -14.21 4.72
N PRO A 9 12.18 -15.10 3.83
CA PRO A 9 13.54 -15.64 3.97
C PRO A 9 14.55 -14.50 3.80
N GLY A 10 15.56 -14.45 4.68
CA GLY A 10 16.68 -13.51 4.54
C GLY A 10 16.47 -12.12 5.13
N LEU A 11 15.56 -11.95 6.10
CA LEU A 11 15.43 -10.70 6.85
C LEU A 11 16.74 -10.34 7.54
N HIS A 12 17.21 -9.09 7.36
CA HIS A 12 18.37 -8.58 8.07
C HIS A 12 18.04 -8.38 9.56
N PRO A 13 18.84 -8.90 10.49
CA PRO A 13 18.62 -8.71 11.92
C PRO A 13 18.81 -7.24 12.29
N LEU A 14 17.81 -6.66 12.95
CA LEU A 14 17.84 -5.30 13.46
C LEU A 14 17.48 -5.30 14.94
N ASP A 15 18.26 -4.55 15.72
CA ASP A 15 17.96 -4.25 17.11
C ASP A 15 18.05 -2.74 17.39
N ASP A 16 17.46 -2.30 18.49
CA ASP A 16 17.44 -0.89 18.88
C ASP A 16 18.85 -0.30 19.03
N ARG A 17 19.85 -1.12 19.39
CA ARG A 17 21.24 -0.66 19.57
C ARG A 17 21.88 -0.31 18.24
N LEU A 18 21.64 -1.14 17.21
CA LEU A 18 22.12 -0.86 15.85
C LEU A 18 21.49 0.42 15.32
N VAL A 19 20.16 0.58 15.48
CA VAL A 19 19.46 1.77 14.99
C VAL A 19 19.97 3.04 15.71
N ARG A 20 20.20 2.99 17.03
CA ARG A 20 20.82 4.12 17.76
C ARG A 20 22.21 4.48 17.25
N ARG A 21 23.06 3.48 16.94
CA ARG A 21 24.40 3.76 16.37
C ARG A 21 24.31 4.36 14.98
N LEU A 22 23.43 3.87 14.12
CA LEU A 22 23.18 4.40 12.79
C LEU A 22 22.74 5.87 12.86
N VAL A 23 21.75 6.17 13.71
CA VAL A 23 21.26 7.54 13.92
C VAL A 23 22.36 8.44 14.48
N ALA A 24 23.05 8.04 15.56
CA ALA A 24 24.07 8.87 16.20
C ALA A 24 25.27 9.12 15.29
N GLY A 25 25.66 8.13 14.47
CA GLY A 25 26.81 8.26 13.57
C GLY A 25 26.55 9.15 12.36
N GLN A 26 25.31 9.24 11.89
CA GLN A 26 24.99 9.98 10.66
C GLN A 26 24.20 11.28 10.92
N PHE A 27 23.51 11.37 12.06
CA PHE A 27 22.69 12.52 12.44
C PHE A 27 23.01 12.96 13.87
N PRO A 28 24.17 13.64 14.08
CA PRO A 28 24.60 14.05 15.43
C PRO A 28 23.58 14.90 16.18
N GLN A 29 22.76 15.67 15.47
CA GLN A 29 21.67 16.50 16.02
C GLN A 29 20.56 15.68 16.70
N TRP A 30 20.44 14.39 16.40
CA TRP A 30 19.44 13.49 16.96
C TRP A 30 20.04 12.49 17.97
N THR A 31 21.33 12.63 18.27
CA THR A 31 22.02 11.79 19.26
C THR A 31 21.35 11.94 20.63
N GLY A 32 21.01 10.83 21.26
CA GLY A 32 20.38 10.83 22.58
C GLY A 32 18.85 10.86 22.57
N LEU A 33 18.22 11.06 21.41
CA LEU A 33 16.78 10.87 21.31
C LEU A 33 16.40 9.39 21.54
N PRO A 34 15.26 9.14 22.21
CA PRO A 34 14.77 7.77 22.38
C PRO A 34 14.48 7.13 21.00
N VAL A 35 14.89 5.85 20.89
CA VAL A 35 14.63 5.01 19.71
C VAL A 35 13.86 3.79 20.20
N GLU A 36 12.65 3.63 19.72
CA GLU A 36 11.74 2.57 20.14
C GLU A 36 11.11 1.91 18.90
N ARG A 37 11.27 0.58 18.81
CA ARG A 37 10.61 -0.19 17.76
C ARG A 37 9.11 -0.21 17.99
N PHE A 38 8.32 0.07 16.94
CA PHE A 38 6.88 -0.12 17.01
C PHE A 38 6.40 -1.12 15.94
N PRO A 39 5.33 -1.87 16.23
CA PRO A 39 4.75 -2.79 15.27
C PRO A 39 4.20 -2.01 14.07
N SER A 40 4.64 -2.37 12.87
CA SER A 40 4.02 -1.91 11.63
C SER A 40 3.35 -3.10 10.94
N GLY A 41 2.25 -2.84 10.22
CA GLY A 41 1.59 -3.86 9.39
C GLY A 41 2.43 -4.29 8.18
N GLY A 42 3.49 -3.53 7.85
CA GLY A 42 4.39 -3.81 6.74
C GLY A 42 5.34 -4.97 7.03
N THR A 43 5.72 -5.69 5.98
CA THR A 43 6.52 -6.93 6.07
C THR A 43 7.97 -6.76 5.61
N VAL A 44 8.29 -5.66 4.92
CA VAL A 44 9.59 -5.43 4.27
C VAL A 44 10.43 -4.35 4.96
N ASN A 45 9.86 -3.61 5.92
CA ASN A 45 10.54 -2.53 6.63
C ASN A 45 10.39 -2.68 8.14
N ALA A 46 11.45 -2.35 8.88
CA ALA A 46 11.37 -2.12 10.32
C ALA A 46 11.17 -0.63 10.59
N MET A 47 10.26 -0.33 11.51
CA MET A 47 9.88 1.02 11.88
C MET A 47 10.27 1.30 13.33
N TYR A 48 10.93 2.45 13.56
CA TYR A 48 11.34 2.88 14.88
C TYR A 48 10.90 4.33 15.11
N ARG A 49 10.24 4.59 16.22
CA ARG A 49 10.02 5.95 16.69
C ARG A 49 11.35 6.57 17.09
N LEU A 50 11.61 7.80 16.66
CA LEU A 50 12.80 8.57 17.02
C LEU A 50 12.34 9.89 17.63
N GLY A 51 12.50 10.02 18.94
CA GLY A 51 11.90 11.13 19.67
C GLY A 51 10.37 11.15 19.55
N ASP A 52 9.78 12.34 19.61
CA ASP A 52 8.33 12.52 19.63
C ASP A 52 7.72 12.77 18.23
N ASP A 53 8.52 13.14 17.25
CA ASP A 53 8.05 13.67 15.97
C ASP A 53 8.70 13.05 14.72
N MET A 54 9.49 11.99 14.89
CA MET A 54 10.18 11.32 13.77
C MET A 54 9.99 9.81 13.79
N VAL A 55 10.19 9.20 12.62
CA VAL A 55 10.21 7.75 12.42
C VAL A 55 11.39 7.36 11.54
N VAL A 56 12.13 6.33 11.96
CA VAL A 56 13.19 5.70 11.18
C VAL A 56 12.60 4.49 10.46
N ARG A 57 12.74 4.45 9.14
CA ARG A 57 12.36 3.31 8.28
C ARG A 57 13.61 2.64 7.75
N LEU A 58 13.78 1.36 8.10
CA LEU A 58 14.91 0.54 7.67
C LEU A 58 14.39 -0.67 6.89
N PRO A 59 14.75 -0.82 5.62
CA PRO A 59 14.49 -2.05 4.87
C PRO A 59 14.98 -3.29 5.60
N LEU A 60 14.21 -4.37 5.55
CA LEU A 60 14.57 -5.69 6.08
C LEU A 60 15.06 -6.63 4.97
N VAL A 61 14.82 -6.24 3.71
CA VAL A 61 15.19 -6.98 2.50
C VAL A 61 15.76 -6.02 1.46
N LYS A 62 16.53 -6.56 0.52
CA LYS A 62 17.21 -5.77 -0.51
C LYS A 62 16.25 -4.92 -1.37
N ASP A 63 15.09 -5.46 -1.69
CA ASP A 63 14.13 -4.79 -2.58
C ASP A 63 13.58 -3.49 -1.97
N GLY A 64 13.39 -3.46 -0.63
CA GLY A 64 12.98 -2.24 0.07
C GLY A 64 14.01 -1.08 0.02
N ALA A 65 15.26 -1.36 -0.35
CA ALA A 65 16.26 -0.32 -0.55
C ALA A 65 15.95 0.58 -1.75
N GLY A 66 15.39 0.00 -2.82
CA GLY A 66 14.94 0.75 -3.99
C GLY A 66 13.80 1.71 -3.66
N ASP A 67 12.87 1.26 -2.84
CA ASP A 67 11.72 2.05 -2.39
C ASP A 67 12.17 3.29 -1.59
N VAL A 68 13.14 3.13 -0.69
CA VAL A 68 13.71 4.24 0.08
C VAL A 68 14.35 5.29 -0.82
N LEU A 69 15.10 4.87 -1.84
CA LEU A 69 15.73 5.80 -2.79
C LEU A 69 14.69 6.51 -3.65
N ALA A 70 13.67 5.81 -4.11
CA ALA A 70 12.58 6.40 -4.87
C ALA A 70 11.80 7.43 -4.03
N GLU A 71 11.49 7.14 -2.78
CA GLU A 71 10.83 8.09 -1.88
C GLU A 71 11.69 9.34 -1.61
N ARG A 72 13.01 9.20 -1.43
CA ARG A 72 13.93 10.34 -1.26
C ARG A 72 13.92 11.27 -2.48
N GLU A 73 13.84 10.70 -3.67
CA GLU A 73 13.84 11.46 -4.91
C GLU A 73 12.50 12.15 -5.17
N TRP A 74 11.39 11.43 -4.97
CA TRP A 74 10.09 11.85 -5.47
C TRP A 74 9.21 12.53 -4.45
N LEU A 75 9.23 12.14 -3.18
CA LEU A 75 8.37 12.75 -2.15
C LEU A 75 8.55 14.28 -2.04
N PRO A 76 9.76 14.85 -2.05
CA PRO A 76 9.92 16.30 -2.02
C PRO A 76 9.31 17.05 -3.22
N ARG A 77 9.17 16.35 -4.35
CA ARG A 77 8.60 16.90 -5.59
C ARG A 77 7.08 16.71 -5.66
N LEU A 78 6.57 15.63 -5.07
CA LEU A 78 5.15 15.28 -5.05
C LEU A 78 4.38 16.00 -3.94
N SER A 79 4.97 16.09 -2.75
CA SER A 79 4.33 16.65 -1.55
C SER A 79 3.69 18.03 -1.76
N PRO A 80 4.32 19.00 -2.42
CA PRO A 80 3.71 20.31 -2.64
C PRO A 80 2.50 20.30 -3.59
N LEU A 81 2.27 19.21 -4.31
CA LEU A 81 1.22 19.05 -5.32
C LEU A 81 0.02 18.26 -4.79
N LEU A 82 0.12 17.71 -3.58
CA LEU A 82 -0.89 16.84 -3.00
C LEU A 82 -1.73 17.56 -1.94
N PRO A 83 -3.03 17.31 -1.86
CA PRO A 83 -3.93 17.95 -0.89
C PRO A 83 -3.82 17.35 0.52
N THR A 84 -3.13 16.22 0.66
CA THR A 84 -3.06 15.41 1.88
C THR A 84 -1.59 15.29 2.29
N ALA A 85 -1.31 15.28 3.59
CA ALA A 85 0.05 15.11 4.09
C ALA A 85 0.65 13.76 3.64
N VAL A 86 1.90 13.79 3.26
CA VAL A 86 2.70 12.61 2.85
C VAL A 86 4.03 12.62 3.60
N PRO A 87 4.79 11.51 3.65
CA PRO A 87 6.04 11.47 4.39
C PRO A 87 7.04 12.54 3.95
N GLU A 88 7.52 13.32 4.90
CA GLU A 88 8.62 14.28 4.70
C GLU A 88 9.94 13.63 5.08
N VAL A 89 10.88 13.56 4.15
CA VAL A 89 12.22 13.01 4.39
C VAL A 89 13.05 14.03 5.16
N LEU A 90 13.34 13.77 6.44
CA LEU A 90 14.16 14.61 7.31
C LEU A 90 15.64 14.21 7.29
N GLY A 91 15.92 12.94 7.02
CA GLY A 91 17.28 12.42 6.97
C GLY A 91 17.41 11.24 6.00
N ALA A 92 18.49 11.27 5.23
CA ALA A 92 18.88 10.23 4.29
C ALA A 92 20.07 9.46 4.87
N GLY A 93 19.81 8.28 5.43
CA GLY A 93 20.84 7.43 6.03
C GLY A 93 21.44 6.46 5.01
N GLU A 94 22.74 6.24 5.12
CA GLU A 94 23.52 5.38 4.25
C GLU A 94 23.92 4.07 4.96
N PRO A 95 24.30 3.02 4.20
CA PRO A 95 24.81 1.78 4.78
C PRO A 95 25.97 2.02 5.75
N ALA A 96 25.88 1.50 6.97
CA ALA A 96 26.91 1.62 8.00
C ALA A 96 26.70 0.59 9.12
N GLU A 97 27.67 0.43 10.01
CA GLU A 97 27.58 -0.41 11.22
C GLU A 97 27.17 -1.89 10.93
N GLY A 98 27.47 -2.39 9.73
CA GLY A 98 27.03 -3.72 9.27
C GLY A 98 25.62 -3.76 8.69
N TYR A 99 24.86 -2.67 8.71
CA TYR A 99 23.59 -2.56 8.01
C TYR A 99 23.82 -2.20 6.53
N PRO A 100 23.30 -2.99 5.56
CA PRO A 100 23.78 -2.94 4.18
C PRO A 100 23.01 -2.00 3.24
N TRP A 101 21.89 -1.40 3.67
CA TRP A 101 21.00 -0.66 2.78
C TRP A 101 20.84 0.82 3.16
N PRO A 102 20.45 1.69 2.22
CA PRO A 102 19.97 3.04 2.53
C PRO A 102 18.70 2.96 3.39
N TRP A 103 18.53 3.96 4.26
CA TRP A 103 17.43 4.05 5.20
C TRP A 103 17.05 5.52 5.41
N SER A 104 15.81 5.82 5.79
CA SER A 104 15.35 7.21 5.93
C SER A 104 14.79 7.50 7.30
N VAL A 105 14.93 8.77 7.69
CA VAL A 105 14.17 9.36 8.79
C VAL A 105 13.10 10.26 8.20
N TYR A 106 11.85 10.02 8.59
CA TYR A 106 10.70 10.81 8.16
C TYR A 106 10.10 11.55 9.35
N ARG A 107 9.37 12.63 9.05
CA ARG A 107 8.49 13.23 10.02
C ARG A 107 7.38 12.25 10.39
N TRP A 108 7.07 12.18 11.69
CA TRP A 108 5.93 11.43 12.16
C TRP A 108 4.62 12.09 11.71
N LEU A 109 3.75 11.31 11.10
CA LEU A 109 2.42 11.76 10.73
C LEU A 109 1.40 11.18 11.72
N PRO A 110 0.64 12.03 12.43
CA PRO A 110 -0.40 11.55 13.33
C PRO A 110 -1.61 11.03 12.58
N GLY A 111 -2.37 10.17 13.24
CA GLY A 111 -3.61 9.60 12.71
C GLY A 111 -3.72 8.11 13.04
N GLU A 112 -4.88 7.55 12.75
CA GLU A 112 -5.19 6.15 12.97
C GLU A 112 -5.34 5.44 11.63
N VAL A 113 -4.93 4.17 11.57
CA VAL A 113 -5.18 3.32 10.39
C VAL A 113 -6.67 3.00 10.31
N PRO A 114 -7.36 3.34 9.21
CA PRO A 114 -8.78 3.05 9.07
C PRO A 114 -9.05 1.55 8.98
N VAL A 115 -10.14 1.13 9.56
CA VAL A 115 -10.57 -0.29 9.58
C VAL A 115 -11.86 -0.44 8.81
N ALA A 116 -11.87 -1.35 7.82
CA ALA A 116 -13.08 -1.67 7.07
C ALA A 116 -14.20 -2.16 8.02
N GLY A 117 -15.39 -1.62 7.85
CA GLY A 117 -16.54 -1.89 8.72
C GLY A 117 -16.59 -1.08 10.02
N ALA A 118 -15.57 -0.23 10.31
CA ALA A 118 -15.53 0.64 11.48
C ALA A 118 -15.26 2.12 11.13
N LEU A 119 -15.55 2.53 9.90
CA LEU A 119 -15.39 3.92 9.45
C LEU A 119 -16.48 4.80 10.06
N THR A 120 -16.11 5.94 10.64
CA THR A 120 -17.05 6.89 11.24
C THR A 120 -17.74 7.76 10.20
N GLU A 121 -17.01 8.20 9.17
CA GLU A 121 -17.50 9.10 8.11
C GLU A 121 -17.11 8.56 6.72
N PRO A 122 -17.65 7.38 6.29
CA PRO A 122 -17.17 6.70 5.10
C PRO A 122 -17.36 7.52 3.80
N GLY A 123 -18.44 8.30 3.70
CA GLY A 123 -18.68 9.16 2.56
C GLY A 123 -17.73 10.37 2.47
N LEU A 124 -17.30 10.93 3.60
CA LEU A 124 -16.28 11.98 3.63
C LEU A 124 -14.90 11.43 3.29
N LEU A 125 -14.52 10.28 3.88
CA LEU A 125 -13.29 9.60 3.57
C LEU A 125 -13.20 9.22 2.08
N ALA A 126 -14.31 8.77 1.48
CA ALA A 126 -14.39 8.46 0.06
C ALA A 126 -14.07 9.68 -0.83
N ARG A 127 -14.61 10.85 -0.48
CA ARG A 127 -14.32 12.11 -1.20
C ARG A 127 -12.86 12.55 -1.02
N ASP A 128 -12.30 12.42 0.19
CA ASP A 128 -10.90 12.76 0.47
C ASP A 128 -9.96 11.87 -0.33
N LEU A 129 -10.21 10.55 -0.35
CA LEU A 129 -9.45 9.58 -1.15
C LEU A 129 -9.56 9.88 -2.64
N ALA A 130 -10.75 10.21 -3.13
CA ALA A 130 -10.95 10.61 -4.52
C ALA A 130 -10.16 11.89 -4.85
N GLY A 131 -10.15 12.87 -3.96
CA GLY A 131 -9.37 14.10 -4.10
C GLY A 131 -7.87 13.83 -4.18
N PHE A 132 -7.34 12.95 -3.31
CA PHE A 132 -5.95 12.53 -3.33
C PHE A 132 -5.59 11.81 -4.66
N VAL A 133 -6.38 10.83 -5.06
CA VAL A 133 -6.16 10.08 -6.31
C VAL A 133 -6.25 11.00 -7.53
N ALA A 134 -7.21 11.91 -7.57
CA ALA A 134 -7.34 12.89 -8.65
C ALA A 134 -6.11 13.82 -8.73
N ALA A 135 -5.60 14.28 -7.57
CA ALA A 135 -4.40 15.10 -7.52
C ALA A 135 -3.17 14.32 -8.04
N MET A 136 -2.96 13.07 -7.61
CA MET A 136 -1.90 12.21 -8.15
C MET A 136 -1.98 12.10 -9.67
N ARG A 137 -3.15 11.79 -10.23
CA ARG A 137 -3.38 11.66 -11.68
C ARG A 137 -3.10 12.94 -12.46
N GLY A 138 -3.26 14.11 -11.84
CA GLY A 138 -3.01 15.42 -12.43
C GLY A 138 -1.54 15.84 -12.46
N ILE A 139 -0.65 15.13 -11.80
CA ILE A 139 0.78 15.49 -11.74
C ILE A 139 1.45 15.25 -13.09
N THR A 140 2.26 16.24 -13.52
CA THR A 140 3.01 16.22 -14.78
C THR A 140 4.50 16.41 -14.54
N LEU A 141 5.11 15.55 -13.72
CA LEU A 141 6.54 15.58 -13.47
C LEU A 141 7.28 14.67 -14.46
N PRO A 142 8.31 15.16 -15.17
CA PRO A 142 9.09 14.35 -16.11
C PRO A 142 10.01 13.37 -15.38
N GLY A 143 10.33 12.27 -16.04
CA GLY A 143 11.26 11.26 -15.52
C GLY A 143 10.65 10.30 -14.51
N ALA A 144 9.32 10.26 -14.40
CA ALA A 144 8.61 9.35 -13.53
C ALA A 144 8.98 7.88 -13.77
N PRO A 145 9.22 7.08 -12.73
CA PRO A 145 9.38 5.64 -12.89
C PRO A 145 8.05 4.98 -13.26
N GLY A 146 8.08 3.79 -13.82
CA GLY A 146 6.87 2.96 -13.91
C GLY A 146 6.41 2.53 -12.51
N ALA A 147 5.12 2.67 -12.22
CA ALA A 147 4.57 2.21 -10.95
C ALA A 147 4.70 0.68 -10.82
N HIS A 148 5.09 0.20 -9.66
CA HIS A 148 5.33 -1.22 -9.42
C HIS A 148 4.13 -2.11 -9.82
N ARG A 149 2.90 -1.62 -9.59
CA ARG A 149 1.64 -2.33 -9.90
C ARG A 149 0.85 -1.69 -11.04
N GLY A 150 1.42 -0.70 -11.75
CA GLY A 150 0.72 0.11 -12.75
C GLY A 150 0.66 -0.48 -14.16
N GLY A 151 1.19 -1.68 -14.39
CA GLY A 151 1.21 -2.35 -15.69
C GLY A 151 -0.17 -2.83 -16.17
N PRO A 152 -0.26 -3.34 -17.42
CA PRO A 152 -1.50 -3.91 -17.97
C PRO A 152 -2.05 -5.03 -17.09
N LEU A 153 -3.39 -5.10 -16.94
CA LEU A 153 -4.04 -6.12 -16.11
C LEU A 153 -3.71 -7.56 -16.53
N ALA A 154 -3.57 -7.78 -17.84
CA ALA A 154 -3.23 -9.09 -18.41
C ALA A 154 -1.90 -9.66 -17.88
N THR A 155 -0.97 -8.82 -17.43
CA THR A 155 0.31 -9.29 -16.86
C THR A 155 0.12 -10.05 -15.53
N LEU A 156 -1.02 -9.90 -14.87
CA LEU A 156 -1.37 -10.58 -13.63
C LEU A 156 -2.08 -11.93 -13.87
N ASP A 157 -2.46 -12.28 -15.12
CA ASP A 157 -3.34 -13.42 -15.41
C ASP A 157 -2.79 -14.75 -14.90
N ALA A 158 -1.52 -15.04 -15.18
CA ALA A 158 -0.91 -16.29 -14.77
C ALA A 158 -0.89 -16.47 -13.23
N ALA A 159 -0.49 -15.42 -12.51
CA ALA A 159 -0.43 -15.45 -11.04
C ALA A 159 -1.82 -15.53 -10.42
N THR A 160 -2.80 -14.79 -10.97
CA THR A 160 -4.20 -14.82 -10.48
C THR A 160 -4.83 -16.20 -10.66
N ARG A 161 -4.67 -16.81 -11.85
CA ARG A 161 -5.18 -18.17 -12.10
C ARG A 161 -4.52 -19.22 -11.23
N ALA A 162 -3.22 -19.10 -10.99
CA ALA A 162 -2.50 -19.98 -10.07
C ALA A 162 -3.06 -19.88 -8.64
N ALA A 163 -3.29 -18.64 -8.15
CA ALA A 163 -3.88 -18.40 -6.83
C ALA A 163 -5.32 -18.95 -6.72
N ILE A 164 -6.15 -18.79 -7.75
CA ILE A 164 -7.50 -19.41 -7.80
C ILE A 164 -7.38 -20.95 -7.73
N GLY A 165 -6.43 -21.53 -8.46
CA GLY A 165 -6.18 -22.97 -8.41
C GLY A 165 -5.77 -23.46 -7.02
N GLU A 166 -4.91 -22.70 -6.32
CA GLU A 166 -4.50 -23.01 -4.96
C GLU A 166 -5.69 -22.91 -3.98
N LEU A 167 -6.51 -21.86 -4.08
CA LEU A 167 -7.70 -21.65 -3.24
C LEU A 167 -8.76 -22.73 -3.43
N ARG A 168 -8.89 -23.33 -4.63
CA ARG A 168 -9.75 -24.52 -4.84
C ARG A 168 -9.33 -25.71 -3.98
N GLY A 169 -8.03 -25.83 -3.67
CA GLY A 169 -7.50 -26.82 -2.74
C GLY A 169 -7.71 -26.49 -1.25
N LEU A 170 -8.33 -25.34 -0.95
CA LEU A 170 -8.51 -24.81 0.41
C LEU A 170 -9.99 -24.53 0.72
N PRO A 171 -10.88 -25.55 0.70
CA PRO A 171 -12.33 -25.35 0.86
C PRO A 171 -12.71 -24.70 2.19
N GLN A 172 -11.87 -24.81 3.22
CA GLN A 172 -12.05 -24.15 4.51
C GLN A 172 -12.02 -22.63 4.45
N GLU A 173 -11.47 -22.05 3.38
CA GLU A 173 -11.48 -20.59 3.16
C GLU A 173 -12.86 -20.06 2.73
N GLY A 174 -13.74 -20.93 2.26
CA GLY A 174 -15.11 -20.57 1.88
C GLY A 174 -15.19 -19.63 0.67
N ILE A 175 -14.17 -19.64 -0.20
CA ILE A 175 -14.13 -18.78 -1.40
C ILE A 175 -14.83 -19.49 -2.57
N ASP A 176 -15.82 -18.82 -3.16
CA ASP A 176 -16.40 -19.27 -4.43
C ASP A 176 -15.41 -19.01 -5.58
N CYS A 177 -14.63 -20.06 -5.90
CA CYS A 177 -13.59 -19.96 -6.92
C CYS A 177 -14.13 -19.82 -8.34
N ASP A 178 -15.38 -20.17 -8.61
CA ASP A 178 -16.00 -19.99 -9.92
C ASP A 178 -16.49 -18.55 -10.06
N ALA A 179 -17.10 -17.98 -9.03
CA ALA A 179 -17.49 -16.58 -9.00
C ALA A 179 -16.26 -15.64 -9.13
N VAL A 180 -15.20 -15.85 -8.37
CA VAL A 180 -13.96 -15.02 -8.52
C VAL A 180 -13.32 -15.18 -9.89
N ALA A 181 -13.36 -16.39 -10.50
CA ALA A 181 -12.85 -16.58 -11.86
C ALA A 181 -13.69 -15.85 -12.90
N ALA A 182 -15.02 -15.77 -12.72
CA ALA A 182 -15.91 -15.02 -13.59
C ALA A 182 -15.63 -13.52 -13.53
N VAL A 183 -15.50 -12.95 -12.32
CA VAL A 183 -15.12 -11.53 -12.12
C VAL A 183 -13.75 -11.24 -12.74
N TRP A 184 -12.76 -12.12 -12.56
CA TRP A 184 -11.45 -11.96 -13.17
C TRP A 184 -11.52 -11.94 -14.69
N GLN A 185 -12.29 -12.87 -15.30
CA GLN A 185 -12.48 -12.91 -16.75
C GLN A 185 -13.20 -11.66 -17.29
N ASP A 186 -14.18 -11.13 -16.55
CA ASP A 186 -14.86 -9.88 -16.93
C ASP A 186 -13.87 -8.70 -16.90
N ALA A 187 -13.06 -8.60 -15.88
CA ALA A 187 -12.03 -7.57 -15.77
C ALA A 187 -11.02 -7.62 -16.94
N LEU A 188 -10.59 -8.82 -17.35
CA LEU A 188 -9.70 -9.00 -18.50
C LEU A 188 -10.32 -8.64 -19.86
N ARG A 189 -11.65 -8.66 -19.97
CA ARG A 189 -12.37 -8.22 -21.18
C ARG A 189 -12.57 -6.70 -21.21
N ALA A 190 -12.39 -6.02 -20.09
CA ALA A 190 -12.49 -4.57 -20.07
C ALA A 190 -11.43 -3.96 -21.00
N PRO A 191 -11.79 -3.00 -21.86
CA PRO A 191 -10.84 -2.33 -22.72
C PRO A 191 -9.65 -1.77 -21.92
N ASP A 192 -8.46 -1.89 -22.49
CA ASP A 192 -7.29 -1.19 -21.96
C ASP A 192 -7.53 0.32 -21.98
N ARG A 193 -6.82 1.04 -21.10
CA ARG A 193 -6.91 2.48 -21.08
C ARG A 193 -6.30 3.07 -22.35
N ASP A 194 -7.06 3.90 -23.04
CA ASP A 194 -6.53 4.77 -24.09
C ASP A 194 -6.02 6.09 -23.46
N GLY A 195 -4.74 6.37 -23.63
CA GLY A 195 -4.09 7.57 -23.13
C GLY A 195 -2.79 7.33 -22.33
N PRO A 196 -2.04 8.42 -22.04
CA PRO A 196 -0.74 8.31 -21.39
C PRO A 196 -0.87 7.79 -19.94
N PRO A 197 0.18 7.11 -19.42
CA PRO A 197 0.20 6.72 -18.02
C PRO A 197 0.16 7.96 -17.12
N VAL A 198 -0.45 7.81 -15.93
CA VAL A 198 -0.58 8.88 -14.93
C VAL A 198 0.15 8.50 -13.64
N TRP A 199 0.48 9.49 -12.80
CA TRP A 199 1.05 9.23 -11.49
C TRP A 199 0.06 8.48 -10.59
N LEU A 200 0.59 7.50 -9.87
CA LEU A 200 -0.11 6.60 -8.98
C LEU A 200 0.65 6.47 -7.66
N HIS A 201 -0.07 6.24 -6.58
CA HIS A 201 0.48 5.68 -5.35
C HIS A 201 0.76 4.18 -5.51
N ALA A 202 -0.12 3.48 -6.18
CA ALA A 202 -0.09 2.06 -6.53
C ALA A 202 -0.13 1.07 -5.34
N ASP A 203 -0.39 1.55 -4.12
CA ASP A 203 -0.56 0.71 -2.92
C ASP A 203 -1.47 1.36 -1.85
N LEU A 204 -2.65 1.86 -2.25
CA LEU A 204 -3.63 2.49 -1.34
C LEU A 204 -4.36 1.45 -0.48
N MET A 205 -3.58 0.67 0.29
CA MET A 205 -4.09 -0.28 1.28
C MET A 205 -4.50 0.46 2.57
N PRO A 206 -5.42 -0.06 3.39
CA PRO A 206 -5.80 0.59 4.66
C PRO A 206 -4.60 0.92 5.54
N GLY A 207 -3.57 0.05 5.60
CA GLY A 207 -2.35 0.27 6.37
C GLY A 207 -1.48 1.45 5.91
N ASN A 208 -1.73 1.97 4.70
CA ASN A 208 -1.02 3.10 4.11
C ASN A 208 -1.82 4.41 4.17
N LEU A 209 -2.97 4.39 4.85
CA LEU A 209 -3.85 5.54 5.05
C LEU A 209 -3.89 5.88 6.54
N LEU A 210 -3.87 7.17 6.86
CA LEU A 210 -4.11 7.66 8.21
C LEU A 210 -5.33 8.57 8.20
N VAL A 211 -6.18 8.41 9.21
CA VAL A 211 -7.40 9.20 9.38
C VAL A 211 -7.38 9.92 10.73
N ASP A 212 -8.01 11.09 10.74
CA ASP A 212 -8.29 11.86 11.95
C ASP A 212 -9.72 12.38 11.87
N GLY A 213 -10.54 12.13 12.90
CA GLY A 213 -11.95 12.50 12.91
C GLY A 213 -12.75 11.97 11.70
N GLY A 214 -12.39 10.79 11.18
CA GLY A 214 -13.06 10.18 10.01
C GLY A 214 -12.64 10.74 8.65
N ARG A 215 -11.69 11.69 8.59
CA ARG A 215 -11.16 12.32 7.39
C ARG A 215 -9.76 11.77 7.07
N LEU A 216 -9.40 11.73 5.81
CA LEU A 216 -8.03 11.38 5.39
C LEU A 216 -7.06 12.46 5.86
N SER A 217 -6.19 12.13 6.81
CA SER A 217 -5.16 13.05 7.31
C SER A 217 -3.83 12.90 6.57
N SER A 218 -3.44 11.65 6.24
CA SER A 218 -2.17 11.38 5.57
C SER A 218 -2.23 10.11 4.72
N VAL A 219 -1.35 10.06 3.71
CA VAL A 219 -1.07 8.86 2.91
C VAL A 219 0.42 8.54 3.03
N ILE A 220 0.77 7.30 3.35
CA ILE A 220 2.15 6.86 3.62
C ILE A 220 2.55 5.68 2.72
N ASP A 221 3.84 5.33 2.73
CA ASP A 221 4.43 4.21 1.98
C ASP A 221 4.31 4.35 0.45
N PHE A 222 5.10 5.26 -0.09
CA PHE A 222 5.18 5.57 -1.53
C PHE A 222 6.14 4.65 -2.31
N GLY A 223 6.59 3.55 -1.73
CA GLY A 223 7.55 2.63 -2.37
C GLY A 223 7.09 2.05 -3.71
N CYS A 224 5.78 1.94 -3.94
CA CYS A 224 5.19 1.44 -5.18
C CYS A 224 4.86 2.52 -6.22
N MET A 225 5.06 3.81 -5.88
CA MET A 225 4.65 4.95 -6.69
C MET A 225 5.29 4.98 -8.08
N GLY A 226 4.63 5.64 -9.00
CA GLY A 226 5.12 5.85 -10.37
C GLY A 226 3.99 6.13 -11.35
N VAL A 227 4.25 5.96 -12.63
CA VAL A 227 3.22 6.15 -13.66
C VAL A 227 2.68 4.82 -14.18
N GLY A 228 1.36 4.77 -14.45
CA GLY A 228 0.69 3.56 -14.93
C GLY A 228 -0.79 3.74 -15.23
N ASP A 229 -1.53 2.62 -15.22
CA ASP A 229 -2.99 2.60 -15.38
C ASP A 229 -3.66 3.14 -14.10
N PRO A 230 -4.46 4.24 -14.18
CA PRO A 230 -5.16 4.82 -13.05
C PRO A 230 -6.12 3.87 -12.33
N ALA A 231 -6.53 2.77 -12.95
CA ALA A 231 -7.33 1.74 -12.29
C ALA A 231 -6.59 1.09 -11.10
N CYS A 232 -5.26 1.25 -11.00
CA CYS A 232 -4.47 0.74 -9.89
C CYS A 232 -4.82 1.41 -8.55
N ASP A 233 -5.10 2.72 -8.54
CA ASP A 233 -5.43 3.46 -7.31
C ASP A 233 -6.93 3.41 -6.96
N LEU A 234 -7.67 2.45 -7.50
CA LEU A 234 -9.05 2.18 -7.10
C LEU A 234 -9.15 1.18 -5.94
N PHE A 235 -8.05 0.71 -5.39
CA PHE A 235 -8.01 -0.22 -4.24
C PHE A 235 -8.91 0.14 -3.07
N PRO A 236 -8.99 1.41 -2.63
CA PRO A 236 -9.84 1.80 -1.49
C PRO A 236 -11.31 1.41 -1.66
N ALA A 237 -11.78 1.32 -2.89
CA ALA A 237 -13.16 0.95 -3.20
C ALA A 237 -13.57 -0.42 -2.60
N TRP A 238 -12.69 -1.41 -2.63
CA TRP A 238 -13.03 -2.77 -2.17
C TRP A 238 -12.26 -3.21 -0.92
N ASN A 239 -11.15 -2.56 -0.62
CA ASN A 239 -10.39 -2.94 0.57
C ASN A 239 -10.77 -2.16 1.83
N LEU A 240 -11.52 -1.05 1.68
CA LEU A 240 -11.85 -0.17 2.80
C LEU A 240 -13.29 0.33 2.81
N LEU A 241 -13.81 0.81 1.66
CA LEU A 241 -15.07 1.55 1.59
C LEU A 241 -16.28 0.59 1.54
N PRO A 242 -17.34 0.85 2.33
CA PRO A 242 -18.64 0.19 2.16
C PRO A 242 -19.29 0.59 0.84
N ALA A 243 -20.31 -0.15 0.40
CA ALA A 243 -20.90 -0.02 -0.93
C ALA A 243 -21.36 1.40 -1.26
N ASP A 244 -22.06 2.06 -0.35
CA ASP A 244 -22.54 3.45 -0.51
C ASP A 244 -21.41 4.47 -0.65
N ALA A 245 -20.35 4.33 0.15
CA ALA A 245 -19.16 5.17 0.05
C ALA A 245 -18.32 4.86 -1.20
N ARG A 246 -18.36 3.61 -1.68
CA ARG A 246 -17.73 3.19 -2.94
C ARG A 246 -18.30 3.93 -4.13
N GLU A 247 -19.64 4.09 -4.19
CA GLU A 247 -20.29 4.90 -5.23
C GLU A 247 -19.86 6.37 -5.15
N VAL A 248 -19.80 6.97 -3.95
CA VAL A 248 -19.29 8.32 -3.76
C VAL A 248 -17.86 8.48 -4.29
N PHE A 249 -16.98 7.49 -4.04
CA PHE A 249 -15.60 7.48 -4.52
C PHE A 249 -15.56 7.40 -6.05
N ARG A 250 -16.36 6.51 -6.65
CA ARG A 250 -16.44 6.31 -8.10
C ARG A 250 -16.92 7.58 -8.81
N GLU A 251 -18.02 8.17 -8.33
CA GLU A 251 -18.60 9.40 -8.86
C GLU A 251 -17.63 10.58 -8.75
N ALA A 252 -17.01 10.78 -7.59
CA ALA A 252 -16.09 11.88 -7.36
C ALA A 252 -14.83 11.80 -8.27
N LEU A 253 -14.39 10.60 -8.64
CA LEU A 253 -13.29 10.38 -9.57
C LEU A 253 -13.70 10.42 -11.05
N GLY A 254 -14.99 10.36 -11.36
CA GLY A 254 -15.51 10.27 -12.74
C GLY A 254 -15.01 9.01 -13.46
N VAL A 255 -14.96 7.86 -12.75
CA VAL A 255 -14.41 6.61 -13.28
C VAL A 255 -15.43 5.93 -14.18
N ASP A 256 -15.07 5.65 -15.43
CA ASP A 256 -15.89 4.89 -16.37
C ASP A 256 -15.96 3.38 -16.00
N ASP A 257 -16.91 2.68 -16.61
CA ASP A 257 -17.14 1.25 -16.35
C ASP A 257 -15.92 0.37 -16.71
N ALA A 258 -15.16 0.74 -17.72
CA ALA A 258 -13.98 -0.04 -18.13
C ALA A 258 -12.87 0.07 -17.10
N ALA A 259 -12.56 1.30 -16.65
CA ALA A 259 -11.59 1.53 -15.59
C ALA A 259 -12.04 0.91 -14.24
N TRP A 260 -13.34 0.98 -13.93
CA TRP A 260 -13.92 0.38 -12.73
C TRP A 260 -13.72 -1.14 -12.73
N ARG A 261 -14.08 -1.81 -13.84
CA ARG A 261 -13.87 -3.27 -13.98
C ARG A 261 -12.38 -3.66 -13.88
N ARG A 262 -11.46 -2.89 -14.49
CA ARG A 262 -10.02 -3.13 -14.34
C ARG A 262 -9.56 -2.95 -12.90
N GLY A 263 -10.02 -1.91 -12.20
CA GLY A 263 -9.70 -1.68 -10.78
C GLY A 263 -10.23 -2.79 -9.88
N ARG A 264 -11.47 -3.22 -10.07
CA ARG A 264 -12.09 -4.35 -9.37
C ARG A 264 -11.28 -5.62 -9.55
N GLY A 265 -10.93 -5.96 -10.82
CA GLY A 265 -10.13 -7.13 -11.12
C GLY A 265 -8.73 -7.07 -10.52
N ARG A 266 -8.07 -5.90 -10.56
CA ARG A 266 -6.75 -5.70 -9.97
C ARG A 266 -6.77 -5.88 -8.45
N THR A 267 -7.77 -5.33 -7.78
CA THR A 267 -7.96 -5.46 -6.34
C THR A 267 -8.24 -6.92 -5.96
N LEU A 268 -9.09 -7.60 -6.73
CA LEU A 268 -9.36 -9.03 -6.57
C LEU A 268 -8.09 -9.87 -6.74
N SER A 269 -7.33 -9.66 -7.81
CA SER A 269 -6.09 -10.39 -8.08
C SER A 269 -5.10 -10.30 -6.92
N GLN A 270 -4.89 -9.11 -6.36
CA GLN A 270 -4.01 -8.94 -5.20
C GLN A 270 -4.51 -9.71 -3.97
N ALA A 271 -5.81 -9.68 -3.70
CA ALA A 271 -6.38 -10.40 -2.57
C ALA A 271 -6.27 -11.92 -2.76
N LEU A 272 -6.51 -12.42 -3.96
CA LEU A 272 -6.37 -13.85 -4.29
C LEU A 272 -4.93 -14.35 -4.12
N ILE A 273 -3.94 -13.56 -4.54
CA ILE A 273 -2.52 -13.90 -4.38
C ILE A 273 -2.09 -13.79 -2.90
N ALA A 274 -2.57 -12.76 -2.20
CA ALA A 274 -2.20 -12.52 -0.80
C ALA A 274 -2.77 -13.57 0.16
N LEU A 275 -3.98 -14.08 -0.07
CA LEU A 275 -4.66 -14.97 0.86
C LEU A 275 -3.89 -16.29 1.09
N PRO A 276 -3.51 -17.08 0.08
CA PRO A 276 -2.72 -18.29 0.30
C PRO A 276 -1.36 -17.99 0.95
N TYR A 277 -0.70 -16.89 0.53
CA TYR A 277 0.62 -16.51 1.00
C TYR A 277 0.64 -16.13 2.50
N TYR A 278 -0.37 -15.35 2.95
CA TYR A 278 -0.40 -14.81 4.31
C TYR A 278 -1.28 -15.56 5.30
N ARG A 279 -2.07 -16.54 4.86
CA ARG A 279 -3.09 -17.21 5.70
C ARG A 279 -2.56 -17.73 7.04
N GLU A 280 -1.31 -18.18 7.10
CA GLU A 280 -0.68 -18.73 8.29
C GLU A 280 0.32 -17.78 8.95
N THR A 281 0.89 -16.84 8.17
CA THR A 281 1.99 -16.00 8.62
C THR A 281 1.58 -14.58 9.02
N ASN A 282 0.47 -14.07 8.45
CA ASN A 282 -0.03 -12.72 8.74
C ASN A 282 -1.56 -12.68 8.75
N PRO A 283 -2.20 -12.89 9.92
CA PRO A 283 -3.67 -12.91 10.05
C PRO A 283 -4.35 -11.62 9.60
N ALA A 284 -3.71 -10.45 9.77
CA ALA A 284 -4.26 -9.16 9.35
C ALA A 284 -4.34 -9.06 7.82
N MET A 285 -3.26 -9.42 7.11
CA MET A 285 -3.24 -9.44 5.64
C MET A 285 -4.21 -10.49 5.08
N ALA A 286 -4.27 -11.68 5.67
CA ALA A 286 -5.23 -12.70 5.28
C ALA A 286 -6.68 -12.26 5.53
N GLY A 287 -6.94 -11.58 6.65
CA GLY A 287 -8.24 -10.99 6.98
C GLY A 287 -8.67 -9.94 5.96
N ASN A 288 -7.77 -9.03 5.58
CA ASN A 288 -8.02 -8.05 4.53
C ASN A 288 -8.28 -8.72 3.17
N ALA A 289 -7.50 -9.73 2.79
CA ALA A 289 -7.72 -10.46 1.54
C ALA A 289 -9.11 -11.10 1.48
N ARG A 290 -9.56 -11.76 2.57
CA ARG A 290 -10.92 -12.33 2.66
C ARG A 290 -12.01 -11.24 2.59
N HIS A 291 -11.77 -10.08 3.21
CA HIS A 291 -12.67 -8.93 3.14
C HIS A 291 -12.81 -8.46 1.69
N VAL A 292 -11.70 -8.23 1.01
CA VAL A 292 -11.67 -7.77 -0.39
C VAL A 292 -12.42 -8.73 -1.31
N ILE A 293 -12.14 -10.04 -1.24
CA ILE A 293 -12.81 -11.04 -2.07
C ILE A 293 -14.32 -10.97 -1.87
N ARG A 294 -14.80 -10.91 -0.62
CA ARG A 294 -16.23 -10.76 -0.33
C ARG A 294 -16.81 -9.47 -0.86
N ALA A 295 -16.11 -8.33 -0.67
CA ALA A 295 -16.57 -7.02 -1.13
C ALA A 295 -16.65 -6.94 -2.66
N VAL A 296 -15.75 -7.62 -3.36
CA VAL A 296 -15.77 -7.72 -4.83
C VAL A 296 -16.92 -8.58 -5.32
N LEU A 297 -17.18 -9.72 -4.68
CA LEU A 297 -18.27 -10.61 -5.08
C LEU A 297 -19.65 -10.03 -4.79
N ALA A 298 -19.80 -9.31 -3.67
CA ALA A 298 -21.06 -8.70 -3.28
C ALA A 298 -21.51 -7.51 -4.16
N GLU A 299 -20.70 -7.07 -5.13
CA GLU A 299 -21.06 -5.99 -6.06
C GLU A 299 -21.96 -6.46 -7.21
N ASP A 300 -22.03 -7.77 -7.45
CA ASP A 300 -22.82 -8.38 -8.52
C ASP A 300 -24.19 -8.89 -8.02
N ASP A 301 -24.45 -8.86 -6.70
CA ASP A 301 -25.71 -9.21 -6.06
C ASP A 301 -26.61 -7.94 -5.89
#